data_ca62f6c9b315dff887162a85e843ca25
#
_entry.id   ca62f6c9b315dff887162a85e843ca25
#
_cell.length_a   1.000
_cell.length_b   1.000
_cell.length_c   1.000
_cell.angle_alpha   90.00
_cell.angle_beta   90.00
_cell.angle_gamma   90.00
#
_symmetry.space_group_name_H-M   'P 1'
#
loop_
_entity.id
_entity.type
_entity.pdbx_description
1 polymer ?
#
loop_
_entity_poly.entity_id
_entity_poly.type
_entity_poly.pdbx_seq_one_letter_code
_entity_poly.pdbx_strand_id
1 'polypeptide(L)'
;MSTQLFINAHIATGMPGSTAAETAAIQDILVEDGKFISIAPHLKATLEAQGKDMASVEVVDLGGKLVCPPFCDSHLHLDYVFTARKPGAVNESGTLFEGIQRWSETKADLTVDEIKERAKIGIAKEMRHGVQFIRSHADVTDPNLTSLKALLELKEELKDTVTLQIVSF
;
A
#
# COMPACT_ATOMS: atom_id res chain seq x y z
N MET A 1 -22.79 -3.19 10.47
CA MET A 1 -22.51 -3.86 9.18
C MET A 1 -22.50 -2.81 8.10
N SER A 2 -21.42 -2.71 7.34
CA SER A 2 -21.32 -1.77 6.23
C SER A 2 -21.49 -2.52 4.92
N THR A 3 -22.40 -2.05 4.05
CA THR A 3 -22.58 -2.60 2.72
C THR A 3 -22.23 -1.53 1.70
N GLN A 4 -21.28 -1.84 0.81
CA GLN A 4 -20.82 -0.98 -0.27
C GLN A 4 -21.04 -1.67 -1.61
N LEU A 5 -21.54 -0.93 -2.59
CA LEU A 5 -21.72 -1.40 -3.95
C LEU A 5 -20.99 -0.46 -4.91
N PHE A 6 -19.90 -0.95 -5.47
CA PHE A 6 -19.16 -0.25 -6.52
C PHE A 6 -19.76 -0.67 -7.86
N ILE A 7 -20.25 0.29 -8.64
CA ILE A 7 -20.85 0.04 -9.96
C ILE A 7 -19.98 0.56 -11.09
N ASN A 8 -20.16 0.00 -12.26
CA ASN A 8 -19.47 0.42 -13.48
C ASN A 8 -17.95 0.30 -13.41
N ALA A 9 -17.42 -0.80 -12.87
CA ALA A 9 -15.99 -1.09 -12.79
C ALA A 9 -15.45 -1.84 -14.02
N HIS A 10 -14.30 -1.43 -14.57
CA HIS A 10 -13.48 -2.33 -15.37
C HIS A 10 -12.51 -3.07 -14.44
N ILE A 11 -12.66 -4.39 -14.34
CA ILE A 11 -11.81 -5.19 -13.44
C ILE A 11 -10.65 -5.78 -14.23
N ALA A 12 -9.41 -5.44 -13.82
CA ALA A 12 -8.23 -6.09 -14.35
C ALA A 12 -8.11 -7.48 -13.73
N THR A 13 -8.64 -8.48 -14.40
CA THR A 13 -8.57 -9.86 -13.88
C THR A 13 -7.18 -10.44 -13.94
N GLY A 14 -6.33 -10.02 -14.90
CA GLY A 14 -4.92 -10.44 -15.00
C GLY A 14 -4.69 -11.96 -14.90
N MET A 15 -5.78 -12.73 -14.85
CA MET A 15 -5.72 -14.18 -14.68
C MET A 15 -5.23 -14.82 -15.97
N PRO A 16 -4.26 -15.72 -15.92
CA PRO A 16 -3.89 -16.50 -17.07
C PRO A 16 -5.11 -17.20 -17.64
N GLY A 17 -5.44 -16.95 -18.92
CA GLY A 17 -6.60 -17.51 -19.60
C GLY A 17 -7.82 -16.60 -19.69
N SER A 18 -7.83 -15.42 -19.07
CA SER A 18 -8.90 -14.43 -19.28
C SER A 18 -8.89 -13.94 -20.72
N THR A 19 -10.06 -13.92 -21.35
CA THR A 19 -10.22 -13.35 -22.69
C THR A 19 -10.24 -11.81 -22.62
N ALA A 20 -9.93 -11.15 -23.73
CA ALA A 20 -10.06 -9.69 -23.82
C ALA A 20 -11.50 -9.21 -23.57
N ALA A 21 -12.52 -10.03 -23.89
CA ALA A 21 -13.91 -9.72 -23.64
C ALA A 21 -14.26 -9.74 -22.14
N GLU A 22 -13.74 -10.72 -21.40
CA GLU A 22 -13.92 -10.80 -19.94
C GLU A 22 -13.23 -9.63 -19.21
N THR A 23 -12.07 -9.21 -19.70
CA THR A 23 -11.33 -8.07 -19.15
C THR A 23 -12.01 -6.72 -19.49
N ALA A 24 -12.74 -6.65 -20.61
CA ALA A 24 -13.43 -5.43 -21.08
C ALA A 24 -14.84 -5.28 -20.50
N ALA A 25 -15.42 -6.31 -19.89
CA ALA A 25 -16.77 -6.25 -19.36
C ALA A 25 -16.88 -5.32 -18.15
N ILE A 26 -17.91 -4.48 -18.15
CA ILE A 26 -18.28 -3.69 -16.97
C ILE A 26 -18.88 -4.61 -15.91
N GLN A 27 -18.40 -4.50 -14.70
CA GLN A 27 -18.82 -5.28 -13.54
C GLN A 27 -19.21 -4.36 -12.38
N ASP A 28 -20.07 -4.86 -11.53
CA ASP A 28 -20.32 -4.27 -10.22
C ASP A 28 -19.66 -5.15 -9.14
N ILE A 29 -19.30 -4.54 -8.00
CA ILE A 29 -18.62 -5.21 -6.89
C ILE A 29 -19.42 -4.95 -5.62
N LEU A 30 -19.98 -6.00 -5.01
CA LEU A 30 -20.64 -5.92 -3.71
C LEU A 30 -19.65 -6.28 -2.60
N VAL A 31 -19.52 -5.40 -1.61
CA VAL A 31 -18.67 -5.58 -0.43
C VAL A 31 -19.53 -5.48 0.82
N GLU A 32 -19.45 -6.45 1.72
CA GLU A 32 -20.08 -6.40 3.03
C GLU A 32 -19.01 -6.65 4.11
N ASP A 33 -18.96 -5.76 5.09
CA ASP A 33 -17.99 -5.79 6.19
C ASP A 33 -16.54 -6.01 5.72
N GLY A 34 -16.15 -5.32 4.64
CA GLY A 34 -14.80 -5.37 4.06
C GLY A 34 -14.49 -6.63 3.24
N LYS A 35 -15.48 -7.47 2.94
CA LYS A 35 -15.30 -8.69 2.15
C LYS A 35 -16.06 -8.61 0.83
N PHE A 36 -15.44 -9.08 -0.24
CA PHE A 36 -16.11 -9.26 -1.53
C PHE A 36 -17.18 -10.35 -1.43
N ILE A 37 -18.43 -9.98 -1.68
CA ILE A 37 -19.59 -10.91 -1.66
C ILE A 37 -19.91 -11.37 -3.07
N SER A 38 -19.91 -10.43 -4.03
CA SER A 38 -20.22 -10.73 -5.43
C SER A 38 -19.53 -9.77 -6.37
N ILE A 39 -19.11 -10.28 -7.52
CA ILE A 39 -18.65 -9.51 -8.67
C ILE A 39 -19.42 -10.01 -9.88
N ALA A 40 -20.30 -9.18 -10.41
CA ALA A 40 -21.16 -9.51 -11.56
C ALA A 40 -21.69 -8.25 -12.21
N PRO A 41 -22.11 -8.29 -13.48
CA PRO A 41 -22.80 -7.16 -14.10
C PRO A 41 -24.16 -6.93 -13.45
N HIS A 42 -24.58 -5.66 -13.40
CA HIS A 42 -25.92 -5.25 -12.98
C HIS A 42 -26.34 -5.67 -11.56
N LEU A 43 -25.40 -5.77 -10.61
CA LEU A 43 -25.73 -6.14 -9.22
C LEU A 43 -26.70 -5.17 -8.57
N LYS A 44 -26.65 -3.87 -8.90
CA LYS A 44 -27.60 -2.89 -8.37
C LYS A 44 -29.04 -3.29 -8.67
N ALA A 45 -29.36 -3.54 -9.94
CA ALA A 45 -30.71 -3.96 -10.36
C ALA A 45 -31.11 -5.31 -9.75
N THR A 46 -30.16 -6.22 -9.59
CA THR A 46 -30.38 -7.54 -8.96
C THR A 46 -30.77 -7.38 -7.48
N LEU A 47 -30.06 -6.55 -6.73
CA LEU A 47 -30.33 -6.28 -5.30
C LEU A 47 -31.72 -5.60 -5.13
N GLU A 48 -32.01 -4.61 -5.96
CA GLU A 48 -33.34 -3.95 -5.99
C GLU A 48 -34.46 -4.94 -6.25
N ALA A 49 -34.32 -5.84 -7.22
CA ALA A 49 -35.30 -6.89 -7.53
C ALA A 49 -35.48 -7.91 -6.40
N GLN A 50 -34.41 -8.12 -5.58
CA GLN A 50 -34.45 -8.98 -4.39
C GLN A 50 -35.07 -8.28 -3.15
N GLY A 51 -35.43 -7.00 -3.26
CA GLY A 51 -36.01 -6.23 -2.16
C GLY A 51 -34.98 -5.71 -1.14
N LYS A 52 -33.70 -5.63 -1.50
CA LYS A 52 -32.68 -5.00 -0.65
C LYS A 52 -32.98 -3.52 -0.47
N ASP A 53 -32.99 -3.04 0.75
CA ASP A 53 -33.10 -1.61 1.02
C ASP A 53 -31.83 -0.89 0.58
N MET A 54 -31.92 -0.24 -0.58
CA MET A 54 -30.78 0.49 -1.15
C MET A 54 -30.39 1.75 -0.36
N ALA A 55 -31.24 2.26 0.52
CA ALA A 55 -30.87 3.36 1.41
C ALA A 55 -29.82 2.94 2.47
N SER A 56 -29.73 1.63 2.73
CA SER A 56 -28.70 1.06 3.62
C SER A 56 -27.39 0.68 2.91
N VAL A 57 -27.29 0.90 1.60
CA VAL A 57 -26.13 0.53 0.77
C VAL A 57 -25.42 1.80 0.28
N GLU A 58 -24.14 1.91 0.58
CA GLU A 58 -23.31 2.96 -0.01
C GLU A 58 -23.00 2.61 -1.47
N VAL A 59 -23.57 3.35 -2.42
CA VAL A 59 -23.35 3.12 -3.85
C VAL A 59 -22.31 4.09 -4.37
N VAL A 60 -21.23 3.54 -4.95
CA VAL A 60 -20.12 4.31 -5.56
C VAL A 60 -20.07 3.99 -7.05
N ASP A 61 -20.33 4.99 -7.90
CA ASP A 61 -20.17 4.85 -9.35
C ASP A 61 -18.71 5.10 -9.75
N LEU A 62 -18.08 4.08 -10.30
CA LEU A 62 -16.68 4.16 -10.76
C LEU A 62 -16.55 4.73 -12.19
N GLY A 63 -17.68 4.90 -12.90
CA GLY A 63 -17.69 5.55 -14.22
C GLY A 63 -16.78 4.88 -15.25
N GLY A 64 -16.65 3.56 -15.23
CA GLY A 64 -15.78 2.82 -16.12
C GLY A 64 -14.30 2.84 -15.74
N LYS A 65 -13.94 3.25 -14.51
CA LYS A 65 -12.55 3.22 -14.06
C LYS A 65 -12.05 1.79 -13.85
N LEU A 66 -10.74 1.64 -14.05
CA LEU A 66 -10.04 0.37 -13.81
C LEU A 66 -9.99 0.07 -12.31
N VAL A 67 -10.36 -1.15 -11.94
CA VAL A 67 -10.16 -1.74 -10.62
C VAL A 67 -9.17 -2.88 -10.74
N CYS A 68 -8.12 -2.85 -9.96
CA CYS A 68 -7.09 -3.88 -9.93
C CYS A 68 -6.71 -4.19 -8.46
N PRO A 69 -6.07 -5.35 -8.21
CA PRO A 69 -5.43 -5.60 -6.92
C PRO A 69 -4.43 -4.49 -6.56
N PRO A 70 -4.20 -4.24 -5.28
CA PRO A 70 -3.20 -3.27 -4.86
C PRO A 70 -1.79 -3.67 -5.34
N PHE A 71 -0.96 -2.66 -5.56
CA PHE A 71 0.43 -2.87 -5.96
C PHE A 71 1.29 -3.35 -4.78
N CYS A 72 2.41 -3.96 -5.13
CA CYS A 72 3.44 -4.39 -4.19
C CYS A 72 4.74 -3.65 -4.50
N ASP A 73 5.29 -2.94 -3.51
CA ASP A 73 6.69 -2.51 -3.55
C ASP A 73 7.54 -3.57 -2.89
N SER A 74 8.33 -4.26 -3.69
CA SER A 74 9.14 -5.39 -3.24
C SER A 74 10.52 -4.98 -2.71
N HIS A 75 10.92 -3.71 -2.81
CA HIS A 75 12.25 -3.24 -2.38
C HIS A 75 12.24 -1.76 -2.01
N LEU A 76 12.00 -1.46 -0.76
CA LEU A 76 12.03 -0.12 -0.20
C LEU A 76 12.88 -0.09 1.07
N HIS A 77 13.48 1.05 1.39
CA HIS A 77 14.23 1.30 2.62
C HIS A 77 13.53 2.38 3.43
N LEU A 78 12.54 1.96 4.24
CA LEU A 78 11.77 2.89 5.09
C LEU A 78 12.59 3.48 6.22
N ASP A 79 13.66 2.84 6.64
CA ASP A 79 14.54 3.30 7.70
C ASP A 79 15.31 4.59 7.34
N TYR A 80 15.67 4.78 6.07
CA TYR A 80 16.37 6.00 5.67
C TYR A 80 15.66 6.86 4.61
N VAL A 81 14.38 6.61 4.32
CA VAL A 81 13.60 7.53 3.46
C VAL A 81 13.70 8.96 3.99
N PHE A 82 13.84 9.92 3.07
CA PHE A 82 13.94 11.36 3.34
C PHE A 82 15.16 11.82 4.19
N THR A 83 16.11 10.96 4.49
CA THR A 83 17.33 11.37 5.21
C THR A 83 18.18 12.35 4.42
N ALA A 84 18.19 12.27 3.09
CA ALA A 84 18.89 13.23 2.24
C ALA A 84 18.46 14.71 2.42
N ARG A 85 17.38 14.96 3.15
CA ARG A 85 16.95 16.32 3.52
C ARG A 85 17.71 16.89 4.73
N LYS A 86 18.45 16.03 5.46
CA LYS A 86 19.26 16.48 6.58
C LYS A 86 20.50 17.21 6.07
N PRO A 87 20.97 18.24 6.79
CA PRO A 87 22.25 18.89 6.46
C PRO A 87 23.38 17.89 6.40
N GLY A 88 24.21 17.94 5.37
CA GLY A 88 25.34 17.03 5.18
C GLY A 88 25.02 15.62 4.70
N ALA A 89 23.74 15.25 4.55
CA ALA A 89 23.33 13.91 4.13
C ALA A 89 23.17 13.76 2.60
N VAL A 90 23.43 14.82 1.84
CA VAL A 90 23.29 14.79 0.37
C VAL A 90 24.43 13.99 -0.25
N ASN A 91 24.09 13.07 -1.12
CA ASN A 91 25.05 12.37 -1.99
C ASN A 91 25.33 13.26 -3.23
N GLU A 92 26.46 13.97 -3.20
CA GLU A 92 26.81 14.96 -4.23
C GLU A 92 27.41 14.31 -5.49
N SER A 93 28.18 13.23 -5.32
CA SER A 93 28.80 12.52 -6.46
C SER A 93 27.84 11.57 -7.18
N GLY A 94 26.71 11.23 -6.56
CA GLY A 94 25.75 10.23 -7.06
C GLY A 94 26.29 8.79 -7.01
N THR A 95 27.45 8.54 -6.39
CA THR A 95 28.01 7.20 -6.29
C THR A 95 27.40 6.41 -5.13
N LEU A 96 27.35 5.08 -5.29
CA LEU A 96 26.88 4.19 -4.22
C LEU A 96 27.75 4.31 -2.96
N PHE A 97 29.07 4.44 -3.12
CA PHE A 97 30.00 4.52 -1.99
C PHE A 97 29.78 5.77 -1.13
N GLU A 98 29.57 6.91 -1.77
CA GLU A 98 29.20 8.12 -1.03
C GLU A 98 27.84 7.95 -0.34
N GLY A 99 26.85 7.36 -1.01
CA GLY A 99 25.55 7.06 -0.40
C GLY A 99 25.68 6.21 0.86
N ILE A 100 26.50 5.16 0.83
CA ILE A 100 26.78 4.30 1.99
C ILE A 100 27.46 5.10 3.12
N GLN A 101 28.43 5.95 2.78
CA GLN A 101 29.11 6.79 3.75
C GLN A 101 28.14 7.76 4.42
N ARG A 102 27.35 8.51 3.64
CA ARG A 102 26.34 9.45 4.15
C ARG A 102 25.32 8.78 5.04
N TRP A 103 24.88 7.58 4.65
CA TRP A 103 24.00 6.78 5.48
C TRP A 103 24.67 6.38 6.81
N SER A 104 25.90 5.91 6.77
CA SER A 104 26.65 5.53 7.98
C SER A 104 26.82 6.69 8.96
N GLU A 105 27.05 7.89 8.46
CA GLU A 105 27.13 9.11 9.25
C GLU A 105 25.76 9.51 9.83
N THR A 106 24.70 9.42 9.01
CA THR A 106 23.36 9.86 9.39
C THR A 106 22.70 8.93 10.41
N LYS A 107 22.87 7.60 10.28
CA LYS A 107 22.19 6.61 11.12
C LYS A 107 22.63 6.63 12.58
N ALA A 108 23.83 7.12 12.87
CA ALA A 108 24.36 7.17 14.22
C ALA A 108 23.50 8.02 15.18
N ASP A 109 22.82 9.03 14.65
CA ASP A 109 22.00 9.98 15.42
C ASP A 109 20.48 9.73 15.28
N LEU A 110 20.08 8.66 14.57
CA LEU A 110 18.65 8.38 14.37
C LEU A 110 18.02 7.75 15.60
N THR A 111 16.82 8.20 15.91
CA THR A 111 15.97 7.59 16.93
C THR A 111 14.87 6.73 16.31
N VAL A 112 14.32 5.79 17.10
CA VAL A 112 13.18 4.97 16.71
C VAL A 112 12.01 5.83 16.24
N ASP A 113 11.64 6.85 17.00
CA ASP A 113 10.52 7.74 16.69
C ASP A 113 10.74 8.52 15.40
N GLU A 114 11.93 9.07 15.19
CA GLU A 114 12.27 9.81 13.98
C GLU A 114 12.22 8.93 12.72
N ILE A 115 12.66 7.68 12.80
CA ILE A 115 12.54 6.70 11.72
C ILE A 115 11.06 6.42 11.44
N LYS A 116 10.27 6.16 12.48
CA LYS A 116 8.83 5.86 12.36
C LYS A 116 8.08 7.01 11.68
N GLU A 117 8.32 8.26 12.09
CA GLU A 117 7.66 9.42 11.49
C GLU A 117 7.97 9.57 9.99
N ARG A 118 9.24 9.45 9.60
CA ARG A 118 9.64 9.50 8.19
C ARG A 118 9.06 8.34 7.40
N ALA A 119 9.11 7.14 7.95
CA ALA A 119 8.56 5.94 7.35
C ALA A 119 7.05 6.05 7.12
N LYS A 120 6.28 6.60 8.08
CA LYS A 120 4.83 6.86 7.92
C LYS A 120 4.55 7.78 6.73
N ILE A 121 5.37 8.81 6.54
CA ILE A 121 5.23 9.69 5.37
C ILE A 121 5.51 8.92 4.06
N GLY A 122 6.53 8.07 4.05
CA GLY A 122 6.85 7.20 2.92
C GLY A 122 5.70 6.25 2.59
N ILE A 123 5.22 5.50 3.58
CA ILE A 123 4.10 4.57 3.45
C ILE A 123 2.83 5.29 2.94
N ALA A 124 2.51 6.46 3.49
CA ALA A 124 1.35 7.23 3.04
C ALA A 124 1.46 7.64 1.57
N LYS A 125 2.68 7.91 1.07
CA LYS A 125 2.91 8.18 -0.36
C LYS A 125 2.70 6.93 -1.20
N GLU A 126 3.26 5.79 -0.80
CA GLU A 126 3.05 4.50 -1.45
C GLU A 126 1.56 4.16 -1.55
N MET A 127 0.84 4.25 -0.44
CA MET A 127 -0.60 3.98 -0.40
C MET A 127 -1.42 4.89 -1.31
N ARG A 128 -1.05 6.17 -1.44
CA ARG A 128 -1.70 7.11 -2.38
C ARG A 128 -1.52 6.72 -3.84
N HIS A 129 -0.53 5.90 -4.15
CA HIS A 129 -0.29 5.32 -5.47
C HIS A 129 -0.80 3.88 -5.62
N GLY A 130 -1.57 3.40 -4.64
CA GLY A 130 -2.22 2.09 -4.68
C GLY A 130 -1.36 0.93 -4.17
N VAL A 131 -0.21 1.21 -3.54
CA VAL A 131 0.63 0.17 -2.91
C VAL A 131 0.09 -0.16 -1.53
N GLN A 132 -0.17 -1.45 -1.26
CA GLN A 132 -0.60 -1.95 0.07
C GLN A 132 0.30 -3.06 0.61
N PHE A 133 1.23 -3.55 -0.19
CA PHE A 133 2.21 -4.56 0.21
C PHE A 133 3.60 -3.98 0.04
N ILE A 134 4.33 -3.78 1.14
CA ILE A 134 5.65 -3.18 1.12
C ILE A 134 6.64 -4.14 1.75
N ARG A 135 7.75 -4.42 1.04
CA ARG A 135 8.92 -5.08 1.59
C ARG A 135 9.98 -4.05 1.85
N SER A 136 10.22 -3.71 3.13
CA SER A 136 11.29 -2.82 3.53
C SER A 136 12.51 -3.58 4.01
N HIS A 137 13.68 -3.13 3.57
CA HIS A 137 14.96 -3.63 4.02
C HIS A 137 15.45 -2.73 5.16
N ALA A 138 15.78 -3.34 6.31
CA ALA A 138 16.25 -2.66 7.50
C ALA A 138 17.75 -2.86 7.68
N ASP A 139 18.51 -1.78 7.83
CA ASP A 139 19.92 -1.83 8.18
C ASP A 139 20.09 -2.41 9.61
N VAL A 140 20.81 -3.51 9.72
CA VAL A 140 21.13 -4.16 11.01
C VAL A 140 22.60 -4.03 11.41
N THR A 141 23.34 -3.15 10.75
CA THR A 141 24.75 -2.90 11.10
C THR A 141 24.90 -1.95 12.30
N ASP A 142 23.82 -1.30 12.75
CA ASP A 142 23.77 -0.59 14.02
C ASP A 142 23.62 -1.59 15.18
N PRO A 143 24.55 -1.60 16.18
CA PRO A 143 24.48 -2.50 17.33
C PRO A 143 23.19 -2.38 18.15
N ASN A 144 22.54 -1.22 18.13
CA ASN A 144 21.28 -0.98 18.81
C ASN A 144 20.07 -1.51 18.03
N LEU A 145 20.24 -1.90 16.76
CA LEU A 145 19.17 -2.32 15.86
C LEU A 145 18.04 -1.30 15.76
N THR A 146 18.37 0.00 15.77
CA THR A 146 17.41 1.11 15.85
C THR A 146 16.42 1.07 14.67
N SER A 147 16.95 0.89 13.44
CA SER A 147 16.13 0.74 12.22
C SER A 147 15.17 -0.44 12.31
N LEU A 148 15.67 -1.62 12.70
CA LEU A 148 14.86 -2.82 12.79
C LEU A 148 13.75 -2.68 13.84
N LYS A 149 14.07 -2.16 15.04
CA LYS A 149 13.09 -1.90 16.10
C LYS A 149 11.98 -0.96 15.63
N ALA A 150 12.36 0.17 15.01
CA ALA A 150 11.42 1.14 14.48
C ALA A 150 10.44 0.53 13.47
N LEU A 151 10.95 -0.27 12.54
CA LEU A 151 10.12 -0.87 11.49
C LEU A 151 9.25 -2.01 12.02
N LEU A 152 9.70 -2.78 13.03
CA LEU A 152 8.88 -3.80 13.66
C LEU A 152 7.72 -3.19 14.47
N GLU A 153 7.97 -2.11 15.22
CA GLU A 153 6.91 -1.36 15.90
C GLU A 153 5.91 -0.79 14.89
N LEU A 154 6.41 -0.19 13.81
CA LEU A 154 5.58 0.39 12.77
C LEU A 154 4.72 -0.65 12.05
N LYS A 155 5.27 -1.85 11.82
CA LYS A 155 4.53 -2.98 11.26
C LYS A 155 3.32 -3.34 12.12
N GLU A 156 3.47 -3.35 13.44
CA GLU A 156 2.35 -3.66 14.35
C GLU A 156 1.34 -2.50 14.41
N GLU A 157 1.81 -1.24 14.43
CA GLU A 157 0.94 -0.07 14.42
C GLU A 157 0.05 0.03 13.18
N LEU A 158 0.55 -0.39 12.04
CA LEU A 158 -0.10 -0.24 10.73
C LEU A 158 -0.68 -1.55 10.16
N LYS A 159 -0.73 -2.63 10.94
CA LYS A 159 -1.13 -3.96 10.47
C LYS A 159 -2.51 -4.03 9.81
N ASP A 160 -3.43 -3.14 10.23
CA ASP A 160 -4.78 -3.07 9.68
C ASP A 160 -4.89 -2.13 8.47
N THR A 161 -3.78 -1.48 8.09
CA THR A 161 -3.76 -0.46 7.03
C THR A 161 -2.89 -0.88 5.85
N VAL A 162 -1.70 -1.42 6.10
CA VAL A 162 -0.72 -1.85 5.10
C VAL A 162 0.00 -3.10 5.57
N THR A 163 0.33 -3.99 4.64
CA THR A 163 1.14 -5.17 4.94
C THR A 163 2.62 -4.82 4.80
N LEU A 164 3.34 -4.80 5.92
CA LEU A 164 4.80 -4.60 5.93
C LEU A 164 5.52 -5.93 6.12
N GLN A 165 6.42 -6.26 5.18
CA GLN A 165 7.42 -7.30 5.34
C GLN A 165 8.77 -6.65 5.60
N ILE A 166 9.46 -7.04 6.68
CA ILE A 166 10.76 -6.49 7.05
C ILE A 166 11.82 -7.54 6.76
N VAL A 167 12.87 -7.12 6.06
CA VAL A 167 14.04 -7.93 5.73
C VAL A 167 15.26 -7.23 6.34
N SER A 168 16.03 -7.94 7.12
CA SER A 168 17.33 -7.46 7.63
C SER A 168 18.42 -7.59 6.57
N PHE A 169 19.32 -6.63 6.44
CA PHE A 169 20.43 -6.68 5.50
C PHE A 169 21.71 -6.05 6.08
#